data_82c31712d04034c19ac34856172b93db
#
_entry.id   82c31712d04034c19ac34856172b93db
#
_cell.length_a   1.000
_cell.length_b   1.000
_cell.length_c   1.000
_cell.angle_alpha   90.00
_cell.angle_beta   90.00
_cell.angle_gamma   90.00
#
_symmetry.space_group_name_H-M   'P 1'
#
loop_
_entity.id
_entity.type
_entity.pdbx_description
1 polymer ?
#
loop_
_entity_poly.entity_id
_entity_poly.type
_entity_poly.pdbx_seq_one_letter_code
_entity_poly.pdbx_strand_id
1 'polypeptide(L)'
;MNARLPHASPPLDPSALQAHVEASWSGGIISELTRYIEVPAKSPSFDPDWAAHGLLERVLQNAADWVRAQKVEGLTLEVVRLNDARGTPRTPVLFFEVPACAGRDGTPAPASGQTVLMYGHLDKQPEFTGWRSDLGPWTPKIDNGKLYGRGGADDGYAVYASIAALQALKAQGVAHPRIVGLIETCEESGSGDLLPYVDALRARLGDVGLVICLDSGAGNYDQLWLTTSLRGMASGVLKVEVLTEGIHSGDASGLVPSSFRIMRQVLDRLEDSATGRLLPASFHCEVPAERIEQARATAAILGDELYKRFPWAHHDCGGSTVFALPTTTDPVEALLNRTWRPTLSVTGAEGFPELRNAGNVLRPYTAFKLSLRLPPLVDAPAAVQELKALLEDNAPYQARVTFEGEGAASGWNAPTTAPWFEQALQDASQAHFGTGCGTIGQGGTIPLMNMLSKGFPTAQMMVCGVLGPKSNAHGPNEFLHLDYAQRLTATVAQVMARMP
;
A
#
# COMPACT_ATOMS: atom_id res chain seq x y z
N MET A 1 56.37 -5.90 -16.98
CA MET A 1 55.35 -5.77 -15.92
C MET A 1 53.99 -5.90 -16.58
N ASN A 2 53.38 -7.07 -16.58
CA ASN A 2 52.04 -7.30 -17.13
C ASN A 2 51.02 -6.79 -16.07
N ALA A 3 50.41 -5.65 -16.37
CA ALA A 3 49.25 -5.19 -15.60
C ALA A 3 48.14 -6.27 -15.82
N ARG A 4 47.82 -7.03 -14.75
CA ARG A 4 46.63 -7.87 -14.74
C ARG A 4 45.40 -6.92 -14.89
N LEU A 5 44.65 -7.13 -15.96
CA LEU A 5 43.33 -6.53 -16.09
C LEU A 5 42.53 -6.92 -14.82
N PRO A 6 41.74 -6.02 -14.25
CA PRO A 6 40.91 -6.38 -13.10
C PRO A 6 39.99 -7.51 -13.54
N HIS A 7 40.02 -8.63 -12.80
CA HIS A 7 39.09 -9.72 -12.99
C HIS A 7 37.69 -9.16 -12.84
N ALA A 8 36.89 -9.25 -13.90
CA ALA A 8 35.46 -8.97 -13.80
C ALA A 8 34.88 -9.92 -12.73
N SER A 9 34.14 -9.38 -11.80
CA SER A 9 33.39 -10.19 -10.80
C SER A 9 32.72 -11.35 -11.51
N PRO A 10 32.66 -12.55 -10.92
CA PRO A 10 31.82 -13.60 -11.48
C PRO A 10 30.42 -13.02 -11.62
N PRO A 11 29.80 -13.13 -12.80
CA PRO A 11 28.47 -12.59 -12.99
C PRO A 11 27.54 -13.26 -11.99
N LEU A 12 26.70 -12.46 -11.31
CA LEU A 12 25.63 -12.98 -10.48
C LEU A 12 24.86 -14.03 -11.28
N ASP A 13 24.71 -15.25 -10.76
CA ASP A 13 23.93 -16.31 -11.39
C ASP A 13 22.46 -16.19 -10.93
N PRO A 14 21.54 -15.70 -11.79
CA PRO A 14 20.14 -15.55 -11.42
C PRO A 14 19.46 -16.88 -11.10
N SER A 15 19.86 -17.99 -11.75
CA SER A 15 19.27 -19.31 -11.52
C SER A 15 19.66 -19.85 -10.15
N ALA A 16 20.95 -19.72 -9.78
CA ALA A 16 21.41 -20.09 -8.45
C ALA A 16 20.81 -19.21 -7.35
N LEU A 17 20.58 -17.91 -7.65
CA LEU A 17 19.91 -16.98 -6.76
C LEU A 17 18.45 -17.40 -6.52
N GLN A 18 17.71 -17.69 -7.59
CA GLN A 18 16.33 -18.16 -7.53
C GLN A 18 16.23 -19.46 -6.72
N ALA A 19 17.08 -20.44 -7.01
CA ALA A 19 17.10 -21.73 -6.30
C ALA A 19 17.38 -21.56 -4.80
N HIS A 20 18.28 -20.62 -4.41
CA HIS A 20 18.55 -20.34 -3.00
C HIS A 20 17.33 -19.72 -2.31
N VAL A 21 16.64 -18.79 -2.98
CA VAL A 21 15.40 -18.17 -2.45
C VAL A 21 14.31 -19.23 -2.29
N GLU A 22 14.06 -20.06 -3.29
CA GLU A 22 13.07 -21.15 -3.22
C GLU A 22 13.34 -22.12 -2.06
N ALA A 23 14.61 -22.48 -1.86
CA ALA A 23 15.01 -23.31 -0.74
C ALA A 23 14.77 -22.62 0.61
N SER A 24 15.02 -21.32 0.73
CA SER A 24 14.75 -20.54 1.95
C SER A 24 13.27 -20.44 2.25
N TRP A 25 12.45 -20.20 1.22
CA TRP A 25 10.99 -20.11 1.37
C TRP A 25 10.39 -21.45 1.79
N SER A 26 10.73 -22.53 1.09
CA SER A 26 10.22 -23.88 1.41
C SER A 26 10.81 -24.44 2.72
N GLY A 27 12.04 -24.08 3.03
CA GLY A 27 12.76 -24.54 4.22
C GLY A 27 12.36 -23.87 5.54
N GLY A 28 11.68 -22.73 5.50
CA GLY A 28 11.35 -22.02 6.74
C GLY A 28 10.36 -20.87 6.61
N ILE A 29 10.46 -20.03 5.58
CA ILE A 29 9.67 -18.78 5.50
C ILE A 29 8.17 -19.07 5.46
N ILE A 30 7.71 -20.04 4.67
CA ILE A 30 6.30 -20.43 4.59
C ILE A 30 5.76 -20.85 5.97
N SER A 31 6.56 -21.58 6.75
CA SER A 31 6.19 -21.99 8.11
C SER A 31 6.08 -20.81 9.06
N GLU A 32 7.00 -19.83 8.97
CA GLU A 32 6.95 -18.63 9.81
C GLU A 32 5.78 -17.73 9.44
N LEU A 33 5.50 -17.55 8.14
CA LEU A 33 4.32 -16.82 7.69
C LEU A 33 3.01 -17.48 8.13
N THR A 34 2.96 -18.81 8.15
CA THR A 34 1.82 -19.54 8.70
C THR A 34 1.60 -19.20 10.18
N ARG A 35 2.66 -19.24 11.01
CA ARG A 35 2.59 -18.84 12.42
C ARG A 35 2.25 -17.35 12.61
N TYR A 36 2.80 -16.50 11.74
CA TYR A 36 2.49 -15.08 11.78
C TYR A 36 1.01 -14.80 11.51
N ILE A 37 0.41 -15.44 10.51
CA ILE A 37 -1.02 -15.29 10.18
C ILE A 37 -1.92 -15.67 11.37
N GLU A 38 -1.57 -16.71 12.13
CA GLU A 38 -2.34 -17.18 13.32
C GLU A 38 -2.45 -16.12 14.43
N VAL A 39 -1.58 -15.11 14.45
CA VAL A 39 -1.59 -14.08 15.49
C VAL A 39 -2.42 -12.87 15.01
N PRO A 40 -3.54 -12.53 15.67
CA PRO A 40 -4.39 -11.40 15.30
C PRO A 40 -3.80 -10.05 15.75
N ALA A 41 -2.59 -9.74 15.28
CA ALA A 41 -1.84 -8.53 15.61
C ALA A 41 -2.40 -7.33 14.83
N LYS A 42 -3.61 -6.88 15.19
CA LYS A 42 -4.28 -5.75 14.56
C LYS A 42 -3.58 -4.44 14.86
N SER A 43 -3.58 -3.54 13.87
CA SER A 43 -3.06 -2.19 14.01
C SER A 43 -3.80 -1.39 15.09
N PRO A 44 -3.16 -0.38 15.72
CA PRO A 44 -3.75 0.39 16.82
C PRO A 44 -5.13 1.01 16.57
N SER A 45 -5.44 1.42 15.35
CA SER A 45 -6.78 1.93 15.00
C SER A 45 -7.89 0.87 15.13
N PHE A 46 -7.53 -0.41 15.10
CA PHE A 46 -8.45 -1.55 15.19
C PHE A 46 -8.32 -2.32 16.51
N ASP A 47 -7.28 -2.01 17.29
CA ASP A 47 -7.04 -2.53 18.63
C ASP A 47 -6.47 -1.42 19.53
N PRO A 48 -7.32 -0.55 20.11
CA PRO A 48 -6.87 0.53 20.99
C PRO A 48 -6.07 0.05 22.21
N ASP A 49 -6.30 -1.18 22.64
CA ASP A 49 -5.62 -1.81 23.78
C ASP A 49 -4.41 -2.66 23.37
N TRP A 50 -3.87 -2.44 22.17
CA TRP A 50 -2.78 -3.22 21.56
C TRP A 50 -1.58 -3.45 22.51
N ALA A 51 -1.21 -2.42 23.30
CA ALA A 51 -0.10 -2.51 24.25
C ALA A 51 -0.38 -3.52 25.38
N ALA A 52 -1.63 -3.59 25.87
CA ALA A 52 -2.04 -4.54 26.89
C ALA A 52 -2.20 -5.95 26.31
N HIS A 53 -2.68 -6.09 25.09
CA HIS A 53 -2.81 -7.38 24.40
C HIS A 53 -1.45 -7.98 24.00
N GLY A 54 -0.43 -7.15 23.72
CA GLY A 54 0.92 -7.56 23.40
C GLY A 54 1.08 -8.34 22.10
N LEU A 55 0.10 -8.29 21.18
CA LEU A 55 0.12 -9.08 19.95
C LEU A 55 1.08 -8.51 18.91
N LEU A 56 1.20 -7.18 18.82
CA LEU A 56 2.20 -6.51 17.98
C LEU A 56 3.63 -6.84 18.43
N GLU A 57 3.87 -6.80 19.74
CA GLU A 57 5.16 -7.20 20.33
C GLU A 57 5.47 -8.67 20.01
N ARG A 58 4.48 -9.54 20.11
CA ARG A 58 4.63 -10.99 19.85
C ARG A 58 5.05 -11.26 18.40
N VAL A 59 4.39 -10.68 17.40
CA VAL A 59 4.74 -10.92 15.99
C VAL A 59 6.13 -10.35 15.67
N LEU A 60 6.45 -9.19 16.22
CA LEU A 60 7.72 -8.54 16.03
C LEU A 60 8.86 -9.34 16.68
N GLN A 61 8.65 -9.87 17.89
CA GLN A 61 9.64 -10.71 18.58
C GLN A 61 9.84 -12.04 17.82
N ASN A 62 8.76 -12.68 17.32
CA ASN A 62 8.87 -13.88 16.50
C ASN A 62 9.72 -13.63 15.24
N ALA A 63 9.47 -12.52 14.54
CA ALA A 63 10.27 -12.13 13.38
C ALA A 63 11.74 -11.88 13.77
N ALA A 64 11.99 -11.17 14.88
CA ALA A 64 13.33 -10.92 15.40
C ALA A 64 14.08 -12.21 15.72
N ASP A 65 13.43 -13.18 16.35
CA ASP A 65 14.04 -14.46 16.72
C ASP A 65 14.34 -15.31 15.47
N TRP A 66 13.43 -15.29 14.49
CA TRP A 66 13.69 -15.93 13.20
C TRP A 66 14.89 -15.30 12.49
N VAL A 67 14.96 -13.96 12.42
CA VAL A 67 16.10 -13.25 11.80
C VAL A 67 17.42 -13.60 12.49
N ARG A 68 17.45 -13.63 13.83
CA ARG A 68 18.66 -14.05 14.59
C ARG A 68 19.07 -15.50 14.28
N ALA A 69 18.10 -16.39 14.13
CA ALA A 69 18.33 -17.79 13.80
C ALA A 69 18.96 -17.99 12.42
N GLN A 70 18.79 -17.03 11.50
CA GLN A 70 19.41 -17.07 10.17
C GLN A 70 20.92 -16.87 10.19
N LYS A 71 21.48 -16.35 11.28
CA LYS A 71 22.95 -16.15 11.48
C LYS A 71 23.61 -15.41 10.32
N VAL A 72 22.94 -14.39 9.78
CA VAL A 72 23.51 -13.57 8.70
C VAL A 72 24.77 -12.88 9.24
N GLU A 73 25.89 -13.09 8.56
CA GLU A 73 27.17 -12.53 8.98
C GLU A 73 27.15 -11.01 9.02
N GLY A 74 27.57 -10.44 10.15
CA GLY A 74 27.62 -8.99 10.39
C GLY A 74 26.26 -8.36 10.70
N LEU A 75 25.17 -9.11 10.73
CA LEU A 75 23.86 -8.58 11.06
C LEU A 75 23.77 -8.25 12.56
N THR A 76 23.36 -7.02 12.86
CA THR A 76 22.89 -6.59 14.18
C THR A 76 21.40 -6.32 14.12
N LEU A 77 20.68 -6.62 15.20
CA LEU A 77 19.23 -6.52 15.24
C LEU A 77 18.75 -6.14 16.63
N GLU A 78 17.81 -5.20 16.69
CA GLU A 78 17.16 -4.79 17.93
C GLU A 78 15.69 -4.46 17.71
N VAL A 79 14.90 -4.52 18.77
CA VAL A 79 13.56 -3.97 18.85
C VAL A 79 13.64 -2.61 19.50
N VAL A 80 13.39 -1.58 18.73
CA VAL A 80 13.44 -0.18 19.18
C VAL A 80 12.06 0.21 19.72
N ARG A 81 12.05 0.86 20.89
CA ARG A 81 10.82 1.36 21.53
C ARG A 81 10.99 2.82 21.90
N LEU A 82 10.06 3.63 21.48
CA LEU A 82 9.99 5.05 21.82
C LEU A 82 8.66 5.33 22.57
N ASN A 83 8.68 6.40 23.34
CA ASN A 83 7.48 6.97 23.91
C ASN A 83 7.17 8.33 23.25
N ASP A 84 5.92 8.74 23.29
CA ASP A 84 5.56 10.10 22.92
C ASP A 84 5.97 11.12 24.02
N ALA A 85 5.74 12.39 23.79
CA ALA A 85 6.09 13.46 24.72
C ALA A 85 5.35 13.37 26.08
N ARG A 86 4.29 12.58 26.17
CA ARG A 86 3.50 12.33 27.39
C ARG A 86 3.92 11.08 28.13
N GLY A 87 4.88 10.32 27.56
CA GLY A 87 5.34 9.03 28.09
C GLY A 87 4.49 7.83 27.65
N THR A 88 3.57 8.01 26.70
CA THR A 88 2.76 6.92 26.13
C THR A 88 3.63 6.09 25.17
N PRO A 89 3.63 4.75 25.29
CA PRO A 89 4.37 3.90 24.37
C PRO A 89 3.88 4.08 22.92
N ARG A 90 4.85 4.19 22.00
CA ARG A 90 4.63 4.02 20.56
C ARG A 90 4.70 2.55 20.21
N THR A 91 4.10 2.18 19.09
CA THR A 91 4.22 0.82 18.55
C THR A 91 5.69 0.47 18.30
N PRO A 92 6.14 -0.76 18.65
CA PRO A 92 7.56 -1.11 18.52
C PRO A 92 7.97 -1.29 17.06
N VAL A 93 9.27 -1.09 16.78
CA VAL A 93 9.88 -1.25 15.46
C VAL A 93 11.03 -2.24 15.54
N LEU A 94 11.13 -3.15 14.57
CA LEU A 94 12.30 -3.99 14.39
C LEU A 94 13.30 -3.26 13.48
N PHE A 95 14.51 -3.11 13.94
CA PHE A 95 15.60 -2.47 13.22
C PHE A 95 16.79 -3.42 13.09
N PHE A 96 17.29 -3.62 11.88
CA PHE A 96 18.50 -4.40 11.65
C PHE A 96 19.47 -3.68 10.73
N GLU A 97 20.75 -4.00 10.87
CA GLU A 97 21.84 -3.43 10.09
C GLU A 97 22.79 -4.52 9.64
N VAL A 98 23.25 -4.42 8.40
CA VAL A 98 24.32 -5.26 7.84
C VAL A 98 25.33 -4.35 7.17
N PRO A 99 26.63 -4.40 7.55
CA PRO A 99 27.65 -3.56 6.93
C PRO A 99 27.84 -3.90 5.46
N ALA A 100 28.33 -2.93 4.70
CA ALA A 100 28.75 -3.17 3.32
C ALA A 100 29.80 -4.28 3.26
N CYS A 101 29.74 -5.09 2.22
CA CYS A 101 30.62 -6.25 2.06
C CYS A 101 31.28 -6.25 0.67
N ALA A 102 32.59 -6.54 0.64
CA ALA A 102 33.28 -6.82 -0.60
C ALA A 102 32.92 -8.22 -1.12
N GLY A 103 32.98 -8.40 -2.43
CA GLY A 103 32.80 -9.71 -3.06
C GLY A 103 33.96 -10.67 -2.74
N ARG A 104 33.68 -11.97 -2.72
CA ARG A 104 34.70 -13.01 -2.50
C ARG A 104 35.78 -13.02 -3.58
N ASP A 105 35.48 -12.52 -4.77
CA ASP A 105 36.40 -12.34 -5.89
C ASP A 105 37.33 -11.14 -5.76
N GLY A 106 37.20 -10.37 -4.67
CA GLY A 106 37.93 -9.15 -4.42
C GLY A 106 37.29 -7.88 -4.97
N THR A 107 36.06 -7.98 -5.54
CA THR A 107 35.29 -6.79 -5.89
C THR A 107 35.06 -5.95 -4.65
N PRO A 108 35.41 -4.64 -4.64
CA PRO A 108 35.18 -3.80 -3.49
C PRO A 108 33.68 -3.64 -3.22
N ALA A 109 33.32 -3.33 -1.98
CA ALA A 109 31.97 -2.88 -1.65
C ALA A 109 31.61 -1.64 -2.50
N PRO A 110 30.33 -1.40 -2.79
CA PRO A 110 29.89 -0.26 -3.58
C PRO A 110 30.49 1.06 -3.10
N ALA A 111 31.05 1.84 -4.04
CA ALA A 111 31.88 3.01 -3.73
C ALA A 111 31.05 4.22 -3.27
N SER A 112 29.75 4.25 -3.56
CA SER A 112 28.87 5.34 -3.15
C SER A 112 28.80 5.55 -1.65
N GLY A 113 29.07 4.49 -0.86
CA GLY A 113 28.89 4.51 0.59
C GLY A 113 27.42 4.63 1.03
N GLN A 114 26.51 4.62 0.08
CA GLN A 114 25.08 4.76 0.33
C GLN A 114 24.49 3.49 0.94
N THR A 115 23.37 3.67 1.61
CA THR A 115 22.64 2.60 2.30
C THR A 115 21.41 2.18 1.50
N VAL A 116 21.11 0.86 1.49
CA VAL A 116 19.80 0.32 1.12
C VAL A 116 18.93 0.29 2.36
N LEU A 117 17.77 0.95 2.32
CA LEU A 117 16.73 0.84 3.34
C LEU A 117 15.68 -0.17 2.88
N MET A 118 15.51 -1.25 3.62
CA MET A 118 14.45 -2.23 3.45
C MET A 118 13.32 -1.94 4.44
N TYR A 119 12.12 -1.75 3.94
CA TYR A 119 10.95 -1.43 4.72
C TYR A 119 9.89 -2.52 4.62
N GLY A 120 9.12 -2.69 5.68
CA GLY A 120 7.93 -3.52 5.76
C GLY A 120 7.18 -3.27 7.08
N HIS A 121 6.02 -3.93 7.26
CA HIS A 121 5.27 -3.84 8.50
C HIS A 121 4.74 -5.21 8.96
N LEU A 122 4.32 -5.30 10.23
CA LEU A 122 3.84 -6.53 10.85
C LEU A 122 2.49 -6.38 11.57
N ASP A 123 1.91 -5.20 11.58
CA ASP A 123 0.52 -5.00 12.00
C ASP A 123 -0.45 -5.36 10.86
N LYS A 124 -1.72 -5.51 11.18
CA LYS A 124 -2.71 -6.09 10.27
C LYS A 124 -4.03 -5.34 10.29
N GLN A 125 -4.74 -5.40 9.18
CA GLN A 125 -6.15 -5.06 9.07
C GLN A 125 -7.03 -6.02 9.90
N PRO A 126 -8.26 -5.60 10.27
CA PRO A 126 -9.20 -6.46 10.99
C PRO A 126 -9.73 -7.63 10.16
N GLU A 127 -10.51 -8.46 10.79
CA GLU A 127 -11.03 -9.74 10.30
C GLU A 127 -11.84 -9.63 9.02
N PHE A 128 -12.77 -8.68 8.94
CA PHE A 128 -13.83 -8.59 7.96
C PHE A 128 -14.71 -9.85 7.82
N THR A 129 -15.82 -9.71 7.17
CA THR A 129 -16.77 -10.80 6.88
C THR A 129 -16.66 -11.28 5.43
N GLY A 130 -17.22 -12.44 5.12
CA GLY A 130 -17.29 -12.96 3.75
C GLY A 130 -16.13 -13.88 3.36
N TRP A 131 -15.35 -14.38 4.32
CA TRP A 131 -14.38 -15.44 4.07
C TRP A 131 -15.07 -16.71 3.55
N ARG A 132 -14.43 -17.38 2.59
CA ARG A 132 -14.83 -18.70 2.11
C ARG A 132 -14.91 -19.65 3.30
N SER A 133 -15.88 -20.56 3.34
CA SER A 133 -16.19 -21.38 4.50
C SER A 133 -15.03 -22.25 5.02
N ASP A 134 -14.04 -22.51 4.18
CA ASP A 134 -12.82 -23.27 4.50
C ASP A 134 -11.59 -22.38 4.78
N LEU A 135 -11.77 -21.06 4.81
CA LEU A 135 -10.74 -20.05 5.05
C LEU A 135 -11.12 -19.15 6.23
N GLY A 136 -10.15 -18.46 6.79
CA GLY A 136 -10.36 -17.47 7.84
C GLY A 136 -9.18 -16.54 7.96
N PRO A 137 -9.36 -15.36 8.58
CA PRO A 137 -8.29 -14.36 8.68
C PRO A 137 -7.08 -14.88 9.46
N TRP A 138 -7.32 -15.64 10.51
CA TRP A 138 -6.29 -16.20 11.41
C TRP A 138 -6.10 -17.71 11.26
N THR A 139 -6.65 -18.28 10.18
CA THR A 139 -6.55 -19.71 9.87
C THR A 139 -5.78 -19.88 8.57
N PRO A 140 -4.44 -19.92 8.61
CA PRO A 140 -3.61 -20.01 7.42
C PRO A 140 -3.87 -21.30 6.65
N LYS A 141 -3.96 -21.20 5.33
CA LYS A 141 -4.15 -22.36 4.47
C LYS A 141 -3.39 -22.19 3.17
N ILE A 142 -2.64 -23.22 2.79
CA ILE A 142 -2.04 -23.28 1.46
C ILE A 142 -2.98 -24.02 0.51
N ASP A 143 -3.33 -23.36 -0.58
CA ASP A 143 -4.17 -23.94 -1.63
C ASP A 143 -3.70 -23.41 -3.00
N ASN A 144 -3.39 -24.31 -3.92
CA ASN A 144 -2.94 -24.00 -5.29
C ASN A 144 -1.83 -22.95 -5.38
N GLY A 145 -0.74 -23.10 -4.59
CA GLY A 145 0.40 -22.18 -4.60
C GLY A 145 0.15 -20.82 -3.93
N LYS A 146 -0.95 -20.69 -3.19
CA LYS A 146 -1.34 -19.50 -2.45
C LYS A 146 -1.42 -19.79 -0.96
N LEU A 147 -0.84 -18.91 -0.16
CA LEU A 147 -1.00 -18.93 1.29
C LEU A 147 -2.10 -17.94 1.66
N TYR A 148 -3.25 -18.46 2.06
CA TYR A 148 -4.40 -17.68 2.51
C TYR A 148 -4.28 -17.30 3.97
N GLY A 149 -4.73 -16.08 4.31
CA GLY A 149 -4.81 -15.54 5.66
C GLY A 149 -4.45 -14.06 5.70
N ARG A 150 -4.91 -13.35 6.72
CA ARG A 150 -4.73 -11.92 6.89
C ARG A 150 -3.28 -11.56 7.20
N GLY A 151 -2.71 -10.56 6.49
CA GLY A 151 -1.39 -10.02 6.74
C GLY A 151 -0.26 -10.81 6.10
N GLY A 152 -0.54 -11.97 5.46
CA GLY A 152 0.49 -12.77 4.81
C GLY A 152 1.08 -12.09 3.58
N ALA A 153 0.23 -11.41 2.80
CA ALA A 153 0.58 -10.64 1.62
C ALA A 153 0.78 -9.15 1.93
N ASP A 154 0.13 -8.66 2.95
CA ASP A 154 0.07 -7.25 3.39
C ASP A 154 0.45 -7.14 4.86
N ASP A 155 1.73 -6.95 5.26
CA ASP A 155 3.00 -7.04 4.51
C ASP A 155 3.98 -8.02 5.22
N GLY A 156 3.44 -8.97 6.00
CA GLY A 156 4.22 -9.86 6.87
C GLY A 156 5.35 -10.61 6.17
N TYR A 157 5.28 -10.82 4.85
CA TYR A 157 6.33 -11.50 4.10
C TYR A 157 7.60 -10.66 3.92
N ALA A 158 7.51 -9.32 3.97
CA ALA A 158 8.59 -8.42 3.59
C ALA A 158 9.86 -8.60 4.43
N VAL A 159 9.74 -8.77 5.74
CA VAL A 159 10.90 -8.99 6.61
C VAL A 159 11.63 -10.28 6.24
N TYR A 160 10.91 -11.35 5.98
CA TYR A 160 11.48 -12.65 5.61
C TYR A 160 12.11 -12.61 4.22
N ALA A 161 11.43 -11.99 3.25
CA ALA A 161 11.92 -11.78 1.88
C ALA A 161 13.22 -10.95 1.89
N SER A 162 13.28 -9.88 2.70
CA SER A 162 14.46 -9.03 2.86
C SER A 162 15.69 -9.81 3.33
N ILE A 163 15.52 -10.65 4.33
CA ILE A 163 16.63 -11.48 4.87
C ILE A 163 17.02 -12.58 3.87
N ALA A 164 16.05 -13.23 3.21
CA ALA A 164 16.34 -14.26 2.19
C ALA A 164 17.09 -13.67 0.99
N ALA A 165 16.70 -12.47 0.52
CA ALA A 165 17.41 -11.77 -0.54
C ALA A 165 18.89 -11.51 -0.17
N LEU A 166 19.12 -11.04 1.05
CA LEU A 166 20.49 -10.81 1.56
C LEU A 166 21.30 -12.12 1.67
N GLN A 167 20.67 -13.19 2.19
CA GLN A 167 21.34 -14.50 2.28
C GLN A 167 21.72 -15.03 0.89
N ALA A 168 20.85 -14.87 -0.12
CA ALA A 168 21.10 -15.30 -1.49
C ALA A 168 22.30 -14.56 -2.09
N LEU A 169 22.45 -13.24 -1.85
CA LEU A 169 23.65 -12.48 -2.26
C LEU A 169 24.91 -12.99 -1.57
N LYS A 170 24.87 -13.16 -0.25
CA LYS A 170 26.01 -13.67 0.52
C LYS A 170 26.42 -15.08 0.11
N ALA A 171 25.46 -15.94 -0.22
CA ALA A 171 25.73 -17.30 -0.71
C ALA A 171 26.55 -17.29 -2.01
N GLN A 172 26.28 -16.36 -2.91
CA GLN A 172 27.07 -16.19 -4.14
C GLN A 172 28.37 -15.40 -3.91
N GLY A 173 28.57 -14.82 -2.74
CA GLY A 173 29.77 -14.03 -2.44
C GLY A 173 29.83 -12.73 -3.22
N VAL A 174 28.70 -12.13 -3.55
CA VAL A 174 28.60 -10.87 -4.29
C VAL A 174 28.79 -9.69 -3.33
N ALA A 175 29.49 -8.64 -3.80
CA ALA A 175 29.59 -7.38 -3.08
C ALA A 175 28.20 -6.75 -2.90
N HIS A 176 27.96 -6.13 -1.75
CA HIS A 176 26.71 -5.43 -1.51
C HIS A 176 26.93 -4.15 -0.67
N PRO A 177 26.07 -3.11 -0.82
CA PRO A 177 26.13 -1.92 0.01
C PRO A 177 25.75 -2.23 1.46
N ARG A 178 25.89 -1.22 2.33
CA ARG A 178 25.29 -1.28 3.67
C ARG A 178 23.76 -1.40 3.55
N ILE A 179 23.19 -2.27 4.36
CA ILE A 179 21.74 -2.54 4.36
C ILE A 179 21.19 -2.24 5.75
N VAL A 180 20.09 -1.54 5.82
CA VAL A 180 19.30 -1.34 7.03
C VAL A 180 17.87 -1.80 6.80
N GLY A 181 17.25 -2.40 7.79
CA GLY A 181 15.84 -2.76 7.78
C GLY A 181 15.08 -2.02 8.85
N LEU A 182 13.92 -1.52 8.49
CA LEU A 182 12.98 -0.83 9.37
C LEU A 182 11.61 -1.46 9.18
N ILE A 183 11.18 -2.26 10.16
CA ILE A 183 9.90 -2.98 10.12
C ILE A 183 9.02 -2.42 11.23
N GLU A 184 7.95 -1.74 10.85
CA GLU A 184 7.02 -1.10 11.78
C GLU A 184 5.83 -2.00 12.19
N THR A 185 5.02 -1.53 13.13
CA THR A 185 3.80 -2.19 13.59
C THR A 185 2.63 -1.20 13.75
N CYS A 186 2.52 -0.23 12.82
CA CYS A 186 1.49 0.82 12.81
C CYS A 186 1.12 1.29 11.38
N GLU A 187 1.51 0.57 10.32
CA GLU A 187 1.27 0.98 8.93
C GLU A 187 -0.22 1.09 8.64
N GLU A 188 -0.98 0.08 9.01
CA GLU A 188 -2.42 -0.06 8.76
C GLU A 188 -3.28 0.97 9.54
N SER A 189 -2.64 1.72 10.43
CA SER A 189 -3.18 2.91 11.10
C SER A 189 -2.60 4.21 10.54
N GLY A 190 -1.90 4.16 9.41
CA GLY A 190 -1.33 5.31 8.70
C GLY A 190 0.07 5.72 9.16
N SER A 191 0.86 4.81 9.73
CA SER A 191 2.26 5.01 10.13
C SER A 191 2.50 6.22 11.06
N GLY A 192 1.53 6.51 11.94
CA GLY A 192 1.60 7.70 12.83
C GLY A 192 2.82 7.71 13.76
N ASP A 193 3.35 6.54 14.07
CA ASP A 193 4.52 6.38 14.95
C ASP A 193 5.86 6.32 14.19
N LEU A 194 5.87 6.14 12.87
CA LEU A 194 7.08 5.86 12.12
C LEU A 194 8.05 7.05 12.05
N LEU A 195 7.56 8.28 11.81
CA LEU A 195 8.43 9.45 11.66
C LEU A 195 9.33 9.69 12.89
N PRO A 196 8.85 9.60 14.13
CA PRO A 196 9.72 9.63 15.32
C PRO A 196 10.82 8.58 15.31
N TYR A 197 10.58 7.37 14.80
CA TYR A 197 11.62 6.35 14.66
C TYR A 197 12.64 6.69 13.58
N VAL A 198 12.19 7.17 12.41
CA VAL A 198 13.08 7.65 11.34
C VAL A 198 13.99 8.76 11.86
N ASP A 199 13.45 9.69 12.63
CA ASP A 199 14.25 10.79 13.20
C ASP A 199 15.23 10.29 14.27
N ALA A 200 14.81 9.42 15.17
CA ALA A 200 15.67 8.85 16.19
C ALA A 200 16.79 7.97 15.61
N LEU A 201 16.52 7.27 14.53
CA LEU A 201 17.45 6.36 13.86
C LEU A 201 18.20 7.01 12.69
N ARG A 202 18.00 8.30 12.41
CA ARG A 202 18.53 8.99 11.21
C ARG A 202 20.03 8.79 11.02
N ALA A 203 20.82 8.89 12.09
CA ALA A 203 22.27 8.68 12.03
C ALA A 203 22.62 7.23 11.63
N ARG A 204 21.77 6.28 12.01
CA ARG A 204 21.95 4.84 11.71
C ARG A 204 21.36 4.47 10.35
N LEU A 205 20.35 5.16 9.88
CA LEU A 205 19.87 5.02 8.50
C LEU A 205 20.96 5.45 7.50
N GLY A 206 21.73 6.48 7.81
CA GLY A 206 22.82 6.97 6.98
C GLY A 206 22.33 7.70 5.72
N ASP A 207 23.19 7.73 4.70
CA ASP A 207 22.82 8.26 3.38
C ASP A 207 22.11 7.17 2.56
N VAL A 208 20.77 7.21 2.57
CA VAL A 208 19.96 6.24 1.87
C VAL A 208 19.94 6.55 0.37
N GLY A 209 20.47 5.64 -0.44
CA GLY A 209 20.49 5.74 -1.91
C GLY A 209 19.45 4.87 -2.61
N LEU A 210 18.93 3.84 -1.91
CA LEU A 210 17.85 2.99 -2.40
C LEU A 210 16.91 2.63 -1.26
N VAL A 211 15.62 2.86 -1.45
CA VAL A 211 14.54 2.36 -0.57
C VAL A 211 13.87 1.18 -1.27
N ILE A 212 13.73 0.06 -0.57
CA ILE A 212 12.98 -1.11 -1.01
C ILE A 212 11.76 -1.23 -0.10
N CYS A 213 10.57 -1.02 -0.67
CA CYS A 213 9.27 -1.19 -0.03
C CYS A 213 8.54 -2.31 -0.76
N LEU A 214 8.20 -3.38 -0.06
CA LEU A 214 7.54 -4.55 -0.64
C LEU A 214 6.02 -4.55 -0.43
N ASP A 215 5.51 -3.51 0.18
CA ASP A 215 4.11 -3.28 0.52
C ASP A 215 3.36 -2.56 -0.62
N SER A 216 3.27 -3.19 -1.80
CA SER A 216 2.56 -2.62 -2.93
C SER A 216 1.92 -3.67 -3.84
N GLY A 217 1.28 -3.21 -4.91
CA GLY A 217 0.52 -4.04 -5.82
C GLY A 217 1.28 -4.49 -7.07
N ALA A 218 0.76 -5.53 -7.69
CA ALA A 218 1.18 -6.02 -8.99
C ALA A 218 0.03 -5.96 -10.00
N GLY A 219 0.33 -5.66 -11.26
CA GLY A 219 -0.66 -5.65 -12.33
C GLY A 219 -1.13 -7.06 -12.70
N ASN A 220 -0.19 -8.01 -12.72
CA ASN A 220 -0.39 -9.44 -12.90
C ASN A 220 0.71 -10.19 -12.13
N TYR A 221 0.75 -11.53 -12.22
CA TYR A 221 1.78 -12.37 -11.60
C TYR A 221 2.85 -12.87 -12.59
N ASP A 222 2.88 -12.32 -13.81
CA ASP A 222 3.74 -12.80 -14.90
C ASP A 222 5.03 -11.99 -15.04
N GLN A 223 5.13 -10.82 -14.41
CA GLN A 223 6.28 -9.91 -14.48
C GLN A 223 6.47 -9.10 -13.21
N LEU A 224 7.65 -8.50 -13.06
CA LEU A 224 7.90 -7.50 -12.02
C LEU A 224 7.08 -6.23 -12.28
N TRP A 225 6.54 -5.64 -11.23
CA TRP A 225 5.83 -4.36 -11.28
C TRP A 225 6.47 -3.35 -10.35
N LEU A 226 6.89 -2.21 -10.91
CA LEU A 226 7.34 -1.05 -10.16
C LEU A 226 6.19 -0.07 -9.98
N THR A 227 5.85 0.23 -8.73
CA THR A 227 4.88 1.28 -8.42
C THR A 227 5.53 2.66 -8.57
N THR A 228 4.96 3.50 -9.42
CA THR A 228 5.53 4.81 -9.76
C THR A 228 4.71 5.99 -9.24
N SER A 229 3.51 5.74 -8.72
CA SER A 229 2.70 6.74 -8.05
C SER A 229 1.66 6.12 -7.13
N LEU A 230 1.28 6.86 -6.09
CA LEU A 230 0.23 6.52 -5.12
C LEU A 230 -0.70 7.70 -5.00
N ARG A 231 -2.03 7.46 -5.02
CA ARG A 231 -2.98 8.54 -4.75
C ARG A 231 -2.96 8.93 -3.28
N GLY A 232 -3.28 10.20 -3.03
CA GLY A 232 -3.62 10.70 -1.70
C GLY A 232 -5.04 10.35 -1.30
N MET A 233 -5.38 10.70 -0.07
CA MET A 233 -6.70 10.49 0.53
C MET A 233 -7.11 11.71 1.37
N ALA A 234 -8.40 12.06 1.30
CA ALA A 234 -9.05 12.98 2.23
C ALA A 234 -10.39 12.34 2.65
N SER A 235 -10.68 12.30 3.94
CA SER A 235 -11.92 11.71 4.45
C SER A 235 -12.55 12.54 5.56
N GLY A 236 -13.84 12.35 5.75
CA GLY A 236 -14.59 13.02 6.82
C GLY A 236 -16.08 12.72 6.76
N VAL A 237 -16.80 13.22 7.74
CA VAL A 237 -18.26 13.09 7.85
C VAL A 237 -18.95 14.40 7.49
N LEU A 238 -19.75 14.37 6.43
CA LEU A 238 -20.64 15.44 6.04
C LEU A 238 -22.01 15.19 6.66
N LYS A 239 -22.53 16.15 7.43
CA LYS A 239 -23.85 16.10 8.07
C LYS A 239 -24.70 17.31 7.70
N VAL A 240 -25.95 17.07 7.34
CA VAL A 240 -26.97 18.06 7.02
C VAL A 240 -28.14 17.90 7.98
N GLU A 241 -28.41 18.90 8.80
CA GLU A 241 -29.47 18.90 9.81
C GLU A 241 -30.53 19.96 9.47
N VAL A 242 -31.82 19.58 9.52
CA VAL A 242 -32.96 20.45 9.21
C VAL A 242 -33.99 20.51 10.34
N LEU A 243 -34.02 19.48 11.19
CA LEU A 243 -34.95 19.35 12.32
C LEU A 243 -34.20 18.81 13.54
N THR A 244 -34.77 18.99 14.71
CA THR A 244 -34.26 18.42 15.98
C THR A 244 -34.78 17.00 16.23
N GLU A 245 -35.91 16.64 15.59
CA GLU A 245 -36.54 15.32 15.69
C GLU A 245 -37.27 14.96 14.41
N GLY A 246 -37.62 13.68 14.23
CA GLY A 246 -38.36 13.20 13.07
C GLY A 246 -39.83 13.60 13.15
N ILE A 247 -40.43 13.99 12.02
CA ILE A 247 -41.84 14.44 11.92
C ILE A 247 -42.57 13.60 10.89
N HIS A 248 -43.88 13.40 11.10
CA HIS A 248 -44.72 12.67 10.13
C HIS A 248 -44.67 13.33 8.75
N SER A 249 -44.30 12.54 7.73
CA SER A 249 -44.06 13.06 6.38
C SER A 249 -45.31 13.63 5.71
N GLY A 250 -46.51 13.09 6.02
CA GLY A 250 -47.78 13.61 5.49
C GLY A 250 -48.12 15.01 6.00
N ASP A 251 -47.63 15.40 7.17
CA ASP A 251 -47.84 16.72 7.75
C ASP A 251 -46.79 17.75 7.27
N ALA A 252 -45.55 17.32 7.14
CA ALA A 252 -44.42 18.25 6.95
C ALA A 252 -43.85 18.25 5.52
N SER A 253 -44.16 17.24 4.67
CA SER A 253 -43.65 17.20 3.31
C SER A 253 -44.13 18.39 2.47
N GLY A 254 -43.21 19.02 1.73
CA GLY A 254 -43.48 20.21 0.94
C GLY A 254 -43.28 21.51 1.70
N LEU A 255 -43.32 21.49 3.04
CA LEU A 255 -43.04 22.63 3.92
C LEU A 255 -41.60 22.53 4.47
N VAL A 256 -41.25 21.41 5.09
CA VAL A 256 -39.92 21.18 5.64
C VAL A 256 -38.99 20.64 4.50
N PRO A 257 -37.83 21.27 4.28
CA PRO A 257 -36.89 20.76 3.28
C PRO A 257 -36.32 19.43 3.71
N SER A 258 -36.15 18.49 2.74
CA SER A 258 -35.52 17.19 3.01
C SER A 258 -34.03 17.33 3.22
N SER A 259 -33.52 16.83 4.35
CA SER A 259 -32.07 16.78 4.62
C SER A 259 -31.30 16.04 3.53
N PHE A 260 -31.87 14.95 2.98
CA PHE A 260 -31.30 14.20 1.87
C PHE A 260 -31.26 15.00 0.55
N ARG A 261 -32.27 15.80 0.25
CA ARG A 261 -32.23 16.65 -0.94
C ARG A 261 -31.16 17.75 -0.79
N ILE A 262 -31.01 18.34 0.39
CA ILE A 262 -29.94 19.31 0.65
C ILE A 262 -28.58 18.64 0.54
N MET A 263 -28.41 17.46 1.12
CA MET A 263 -27.19 16.65 0.97
C MET A 263 -26.78 16.50 -0.50
N ARG A 264 -27.72 16.15 -1.39
CA ARG A 264 -27.46 16.06 -2.83
C ARG A 264 -27.02 17.39 -3.42
N GLN A 265 -27.70 18.50 -3.07
CA GLN A 265 -27.33 19.84 -3.55
C GLN A 265 -25.93 20.29 -3.08
N VAL A 266 -25.53 19.88 -1.88
CA VAL A 266 -24.18 20.16 -1.36
C VAL A 266 -23.13 19.30 -2.07
N LEU A 267 -23.43 18.01 -2.32
CA LEU A 267 -22.54 17.13 -3.07
C LEU A 267 -22.41 17.53 -4.54
N ASP A 268 -23.45 18.08 -5.17
CA ASP A 268 -23.40 18.59 -6.55
C ASP A 268 -22.42 19.78 -6.72
N ARG A 269 -21.97 20.41 -5.62
CA ARG A 269 -20.88 21.40 -5.67
C ARG A 269 -19.51 20.75 -5.79
N LEU A 270 -19.38 19.52 -5.33
CA LEU A 270 -18.15 18.75 -5.28
C LEU A 270 -17.97 17.89 -6.52
N GLU A 271 -19.05 17.24 -6.98
CA GLU A 271 -19.00 16.23 -8.03
C GLU A 271 -20.11 16.46 -9.06
N ASP A 272 -19.77 16.34 -10.33
CA ASP A 272 -20.77 16.21 -11.40
C ASP A 272 -21.36 14.78 -11.34
N SER A 273 -22.58 14.69 -10.89
CA SER A 273 -23.29 13.41 -10.69
C SER A 273 -23.51 12.59 -11.99
N ALA A 274 -23.39 13.20 -13.16
CA ALA A 274 -23.52 12.50 -14.44
C ALA A 274 -22.22 11.81 -14.87
N THR A 275 -21.07 12.39 -14.53
CA THR A 275 -19.75 11.92 -14.98
C THR A 275 -18.87 11.37 -13.86
N GLY A 276 -19.19 11.68 -12.59
CA GLY A 276 -18.34 11.38 -11.43
C GLY A 276 -17.08 12.25 -11.34
N ARG A 277 -16.99 13.32 -12.17
CA ARG A 277 -15.84 14.23 -12.13
C ARG A 277 -15.95 15.18 -10.94
N LEU A 278 -14.89 15.30 -10.14
CA LEU A 278 -14.80 16.33 -9.12
C LEU A 278 -14.64 17.72 -9.76
N LEU A 279 -15.39 18.70 -9.25
CA LEU A 279 -15.48 20.04 -9.85
C LEU A 279 -14.36 20.99 -9.40
N PRO A 280 -13.89 20.99 -8.12
CA PRO A 280 -12.86 21.92 -7.69
C PRO A 280 -11.54 21.69 -8.43
N ALA A 281 -11.02 22.75 -9.06
CA ALA A 281 -9.80 22.67 -9.86
C ALA A 281 -8.56 22.28 -9.04
N SER A 282 -8.52 22.70 -7.77
CA SER A 282 -7.45 22.38 -6.80
C SER A 282 -7.34 20.90 -6.45
N PHE A 283 -8.37 20.09 -6.69
CA PHE A 283 -8.34 18.63 -6.48
C PHE A 283 -7.75 17.90 -7.68
N HIS A 284 -7.39 18.61 -8.74
CA HIS A 284 -6.76 18.06 -9.93
C HIS A 284 -5.30 18.47 -9.99
N CYS A 285 -4.51 17.72 -10.74
CA CYS A 285 -3.17 18.11 -11.13
C CYS A 285 -2.92 17.73 -12.60
N GLU A 286 -1.93 18.37 -13.20
CA GLU A 286 -1.42 17.93 -14.49
C GLU A 286 -0.71 16.57 -14.31
N VAL A 287 -1.06 15.60 -15.16
CA VAL A 287 -0.41 14.29 -15.15
C VAL A 287 0.93 14.40 -15.89
N PRO A 288 2.07 14.07 -15.27
CA PRO A 288 3.36 14.12 -15.95
C PRO A 288 3.37 13.25 -17.20
N ALA A 289 3.99 13.76 -18.30
CA ALA A 289 4.02 13.05 -19.58
C ALA A 289 4.57 11.62 -19.45
N GLU A 290 5.62 11.44 -18.66
CA GLU A 290 6.17 10.10 -18.35
C GLU A 290 5.11 9.15 -17.78
N ARG A 291 4.25 9.62 -16.90
CA ARG A 291 3.18 8.79 -16.28
C ARG A 291 2.07 8.45 -17.27
N ILE A 292 1.82 9.31 -18.26
CA ILE A 292 0.90 9.01 -19.35
C ILE A 292 1.48 7.88 -20.22
N GLU A 293 2.78 7.95 -20.57
CA GLU A 293 3.42 6.88 -21.35
C GLU A 293 3.47 5.56 -20.57
N GLN A 294 3.75 5.60 -19.27
CA GLN A 294 3.67 4.43 -18.41
C GLN A 294 2.25 3.84 -18.37
N ALA A 295 1.22 4.67 -18.29
CA ALA A 295 -0.17 4.20 -18.36
C ALA A 295 -0.50 3.54 -19.71
N ARG A 296 0.02 4.06 -20.83
CA ARG A 296 -0.14 3.43 -22.14
C ARG A 296 0.55 2.06 -22.22
N ALA A 297 1.78 1.97 -21.74
CA ALA A 297 2.52 0.70 -21.70
C ALA A 297 1.80 -0.33 -20.81
N THR A 298 1.34 0.08 -19.64
CA THR A 298 0.58 -0.77 -18.71
C THR A 298 -0.76 -1.20 -19.30
N ALA A 299 -1.46 -0.30 -19.98
CA ALA A 299 -2.72 -0.62 -20.68
C ALA A 299 -2.51 -1.66 -21.80
N ALA A 300 -1.39 -1.59 -22.52
CA ALA A 300 -1.04 -2.57 -23.55
C ALA A 300 -0.78 -3.97 -22.96
N ILE A 301 -0.27 -4.05 -21.71
CA ILE A 301 -0.01 -5.33 -21.01
C ILE A 301 -1.30 -5.90 -20.44
N LEU A 302 -2.08 -5.09 -19.73
CA LEU A 302 -3.22 -5.55 -18.92
C LEU A 302 -4.56 -5.58 -19.69
N GLY A 303 -4.69 -4.78 -20.75
CA GLY A 303 -5.88 -4.72 -21.57
C GLY A 303 -7.15 -4.48 -20.76
N ASP A 304 -8.18 -5.25 -21.08
CA ASP A 304 -9.51 -5.17 -20.45
C ASP A 304 -9.60 -5.85 -19.07
N GLU A 305 -8.57 -6.60 -18.64
CA GLU A 305 -8.48 -7.12 -17.26
C GLU A 305 -8.48 -6.00 -16.22
N LEU A 306 -8.08 -4.78 -16.59
CA LEU A 306 -8.14 -3.59 -15.74
C LEU A 306 -9.52 -3.35 -15.12
N TYR A 307 -10.59 -3.68 -15.82
CA TYR A 307 -11.96 -3.50 -15.34
C TYR A 307 -12.77 -4.79 -15.30
N LYS A 308 -12.47 -5.81 -16.11
CA LYS A 308 -13.18 -7.10 -16.10
C LYS A 308 -12.96 -7.91 -14.80
N ARG A 309 -11.85 -7.67 -14.09
CA ARG A 309 -11.52 -8.37 -12.85
C ARG A 309 -12.45 -8.07 -11.67
N PHE A 310 -13.27 -7.00 -11.75
CA PHE A 310 -14.19 -6.62 -10.68
C PHE A 310 -15.46 -7.47 -10.70
N PRO A 311 -16.06 -7.74 -9.53
CA PRO A 311 -17.28 -8.55 -9.41
C PRO A 311 -18.51 -7.71 -9.76
N TRP A 312 -18.69 -7.40 -11.04
CA TRP A 312 -19.80 -6.59 -11.53
C TRP A 312 -21.14 -7.21 -11.21
N ALA A 313 -22.08 -6.40 -10.71
CA ALA A 313 -23.47 -6.79 -10.58
C ALA A 313 -24.06 -7.11 -11.97
N HIS A 314 -24.91 -8.13 -12.02
CA HIS A 314 -25.55 -8.55 -13.26
C HIS A 314 -27.01 -8.92 -13.03
N HIS A 315 -27.79 -8.94 -14.11
CA HIS A 315 -29.18 -9.41 -14.14
C HIS A 315 -29.49 -10.06 -15.49
N ASP A 316 -30.44 -10.97 -15.50
CA ASP A 316 -30.88 -11.60 -16.74
C ASP A 316 -31.97 -10.75 -17.43
N CYS A 317 -31.77 -10.45 -18.69
CA CYS A 317 -32.71 -9.70 -19.53
C CYS A 317 -32.81 -10.34 -20.89
N GLY A 318 -34.04 -10.77 -21.28
CA GLY A 318 -34.33 -11.32 -22.60
C GLY A 318 -33.50 -12.54 -23.01
N GLY A 319 -33.08 -13.38 -22.06
CA GLY A 319 -32.23 -14.55 -22.28
C GLY A 319 -30.72 -14.27 -22.37
N SER A 320 -30.33 -13.03 -22.08
CA SER A 320 -28.91 -12.62 -21.97
C SER A 320 -28.60 -12.08 -20.57
N THR A 321 -27.41 -12.36 -20.06
CA THR A 321 -26.90 -11.76 -18.80
C THR A 321 -26.32 -10.39 -19.11
N VAL A 322 -26.84 -9.34 -18.46
CA VAL A 322 -26.41 -7.96 -18.59
C VAL A 322 -25.63 -7.56 -17.33
N PHE A 323 -24.42 -7.05 -17.51
CA PHE A 323 -23.56 -6.56 -16.42
C PHE A 323 -23.61 -5.04 -16.30
N ALA A 324 -23.40 -4.54 -15.07
CA ALA A 324 -23.08 -3.13 -14.87
C ALA A 324 -21.80 -2.79 -15.65
N LEU A 325 -21.71 -1.56 -16.13
CA LEU A 325 -20.59 -1.11 -16.96
C LEU A 325 -19.58 -0.30 -16.14
N PRO A 326 -18.29 -0.36 -16.48
CA PRO A 326 -17.28 0.56 -15.94
C PRO A 326 -17.53 1.99 -16.46
N THR A 327 -16.96 2.98 -15.78
CA THR A 327 -17.01 4.39 -16.19
C THR A 327 -16.36 4.65 -17.54
N THR A 328 -15.43 3.80 -17.96
CA THR A 328 -14.80 3.79 -19.29
C THR A 328 -14.29 2.40 -19.63
N THR A 329 -14.29 2.08 -20.91
CA THR A 329 -13.68 0.86 -21.47
C THR A 329 -12.34 1.13 -22.14
N ASP A 330 -11.88 2.38 -22.20
CA ASP A 330 -10.53 2.73 -22.62
C ASP A 330 -9.56 2.36 -21.49
N PRO A 331 -8.60 1.43 -21.71
CA PRO A 331 -7.70 0.97 -20.66
C PRO A 331 -6.76 2.07 -20.13
N VAL A 332 -6.35 3.02 -20.97
CA VAL A 332 -5.48 4.15 -20.56
C VAL A 332 -6.26 5.10 -19.66
N GLU A 333 -7.48 5.48 -20.09
CA GLU A 333 -8.37 6.33 -19.30
C GLU A 333 -8.76 5.65 -17.96
N ALA A 334 -9.02 4.34 -17.99
CA ALA A 334 -9.29 3.56 -16.77
C ALA A 334 -8.12 3.60 -15.77
N LEU A 335 -6.89 3.48 -16.26
CA LEU A 335 -5.68 3.62 -15.42
C LEU A 335 -5.55 5.03 -14.87
N LEU A 336 -5.67 6.06 -15.70
CA LEU A 336 -5.55 7.46 -15.28
C LEU A 336 -6.65 7.84 -14.29
N ASN A 337 -7.89 7.39 -14.49
CA ASN A 337 -8.99 7.60 -13.55
C ASN A 337 -8.68 6.98 -12.17
N ARG A 338 -8.08 5.79 -12.17
CA ARG A 338 -7.75 5.07 -10.93
C ARG A 338 -6.52 5.61 -10.21
N THR A 339 -5.59 6.25 -10.91
CA THR A 339 -4.26 6.55 -10.36
C THR A 339 -3.90 8.04 -10.33
N TRP A 340 -4.50 8.86 -11.20
CA TRP A 340 -4.11 10.26 -11.38
C TRP A 340 -5.26 11.25 -11.34
N ARG A 341 -6.51 10.79 -11.23
CA ARG A 341 -7.68 11.67 -11.14
C ARG A 341 -8.35 11.55 -9.78
N PRO A 342 -8.93 12.63 -9.26
CA PRO A 342 -9.64 12.58 -8.00
C PRO A 342 -10.97 11.85 -8.16
N THR A 343 -11.40 11.15 -7.11
CA THR A 343 -12.69 10.44 -7.07
C THR A 343 -13.33 10.56 -5.71
N LEU A 344 -14.66 10.59 -5.66
CA LEU A 344 -15.45 10.54 -4.44
C LEU A 344 -16.08 9.16 -4.26
N SER A 345 -16.07 8.68 -3.02
CA SER A 345 -16.84 7.53 -2.58
C SER A 345 -17.60 7.88 -1.30
N VAL A 346 -18.87 7.49 -1.23
CA VAL A 346 -19.64 7.51 0.02
C VAL A 346 -19.49 6.13 0.65
N THR A 347 -18.81 6.06 1.79
CA THR A 347 -18.44 4.79 2.46
C THR A 347 -19.31 4.47 3.67
N GLY A 348 -20.16 5.39 4.09
CA GLY A 348 -21.10 5.21 5.20
C GLY A 348 -22.25 6.21 5.15
N ALA A 349 -23.38 5.84 5.75
CA ALA A 349 -24.57 6.70 5.84
C ALA A 349 -25.26 6.57 7.19
N GLU A 350 -25.74 7.70 7.72
CA GLU A 350 -26.55 7.79 8.92
C GLU A 350 -27.78 8.70 8.70
N GLY A 351 -28.72 8.65 9.64
CA GLY A 351 -29.98 9.40 9.57
C GLY A 351 -31.11 8.60 8.92
N PHE A 352 -30.86 7.39 8.44
CA PHE A 352 -31.82 6.48 7.86
C PHE A 352 -31.95 5.23 8.73
N PRO A 353 -33.20 4.75 9.04
CA PRO A 353 -33.38 3.46 9.67
C PRO A 353 -33.18 2.34 8.65
N GLU A 354 -32.99 1.12 9.12
CA GLU A 354 -33.11 -0.07 8.27
C GLU A 354 -34.47 -0.10 7.58
N LEU A 355 -34.55 -0.60 6.33
CA LEU A 355 -35.77 -0.60 5.54
C LEU A 355 -36.96 -1.21 6.27
N ARG A 356 -36.77 -2.29 7.04
CA ARG A 356 -37.81 -2.96 7.83
C ARG A 356 -38.38 -2.06 8.94
N ASN A 357 -37.64 -1.02 9.39
CA ASN A 357 -38.02 -0.08 10.44
C ASN A 357 -38.35 1.30 9.87
N ALA A 358 -38.39 1.45 8.52
CA ALA A 358 -38.66 2.73 7.85
C ALA A 358 -40.17 3.01 7.82
N GLY A 359 -40.58 4.09 8.47
CA GLY A 359 -41.94 4.62 8.44
C GLY A 359 -42.02 5.95 7.67
N ASN A 360 -43.23 6.51 7.59
CA ASN A 360 -43.50 7.80 6.91
C ASN A 360 -43.05 9.00 7.76
N VAL A 361 -41.72 9.12 7.94
CA VAL A 361 -41.11 10.17 8.78
C VAL A 361 -40.09 10.96 7.95
N LEU A 362 -40.19 12.29 7.96
CA LEU A 362 -39.12 13.18 7.54
C LEU A 362 -37.95 13.10 8.52
N ARG A 363 -36.80 12.85 8.00
CA ARG A 363 -35.60 12.66 8.82
C ARG A 363 -35.04 14.00 9.31
N PRO A 364 -34.63 14.11 10.57
CA PRO A 364 -34.06 15.35 11.10
C PRO A 364 -32.72 15.70 10.47
N TYR A 365 -31.93 14.70 10.10
CA TYR A 365 -30.64 14.86 9.45
C TYR A 365 -30.33 13.74 8.47
N THR A 366 -29.32 13.97 7.64
CA THR A 366 -28.61 13.00 6.80
C THR A 366 -27.14 13.20 6.99
N ALA A 367 -26.38 12.13 7.24
CA ALA A 367 -24.93 12.18 7.32
C ALA A 367 -24.29 11.12 6.41
N PHE A 368 -23.23 11.50 5.72
CA PHE A 368 -22.43 10.63 4.87
C PHE A 368 -20.97 10.67 5.26
N LYS A 369 -20.33 9.49 5.33
CA LYS A 369 -18.88 9.37 5.38
C LYS A 369 -18.34 9.46 3.97
N LEU A 370 -17.55 10.51 3.72
CA LEU A 370 -16.93 10.79 2.43
C LEU A 370 -15.49 10.30 2.44
N SER A 371 -15.10 9.64 1.36
CA SER A 371 -13.71 9.24 1.09
C SER A 371 -13.33 9.73 -0.31
N LEU A 372 -12.44 10.70 -0.38
CA LEU A 372 -11.89 11.22 -1.62
C LEU A 372 -10.52 10.56 -1.86
N ARG A 373 -10.30 10.09 -3.07
CA ARG A 373 -8.95 9.80 -3.55
C ARG A 373 -8.44 11.00 -4.32
N LEU A 374 -7.25 11.46 -3.99
CA LEU A 374 -6.63 12.65 -4.56
C LEU A 374 -5.46 12.27 -5.46
N PRO A 375 -5.20 13.01 -6.54
CA PRO A 375 -4.03 12.79 -7.37
C PRO A 375 -2.71 12.85 -6.56
N PRO A 376 -1.64 12.18 -7.02
CA PRO A 376 -0.37 12.09 -6.30
C PRO A 376 0.26 13.43 -5.89
N LEU A 377 0.01 14.50 -6.65
CA LEU A 377 0.62 15.82 -6.45
C LEU A 377 -0.28 16.82 -5.72
N VAL A 378 -1.47 16.40 -5.28
CA VAL A 378 -2.40 17.27 -4.53
C VAL A 378 -2.07 17.22 -3.04
N ASP A 379 -2.01 18.38 -2.41
CA ASP A 379 -1.85 18.52 -0.96
C ASP A 379 -3.15 18.14 -0.23
N ALA A 380 -3.15 16.99 0.43
CA ALA A 380 -4.36 16.47 1.05
C ALA A 380 -4.85 17.29 2.27
N PRO A 381 -4.00 17.79 3.16
CA PRO A 381 -4.41 18.74 4.20
C PRO A 381 -5.10 19.97 3.66
N ALA A 382 -4.55 20.60 2.62
CA ALA A 382 -5.18 21.76 1.98
C ALA A 382 -6.54 21.38 1.35
N ALA A 383 -6.61 20.22 0.70
CA ALA A 383 -7.84 19.71 0.10
C ALA A 383 -8.95 19.49 1.15
N VAL A 384 -8.64 19.00 2.36
CA VAL A 384 -9.63 18.87 3.45
C VAL A 384 -10.17 20.22 3.89
N GLN A 385 -9.33 21.24 3.99
CA GLN A 385 -9.78 22.58 4.36
C GLN A 385 -10.70 23.20 3.30
N GLU A 386 -10.34 23.06 2.04
CA GLU A 386 -11.17 23.52 0.93
C GLU A 386 -12.48 22.74 0.83
N LEU A 387 -12.43 21.41 1.02
CA LEU A 387 -13.62 20.57 1.06
C LEU A 387 -14.60 21.03 2.15
N LYS A 388 -14.09 21.33 3.35
CA LYS A 388 -14.89 21.86 4.44
C LYS A 388 -15.57 23.18 4.05
N ALA A 389 -14.82 24.13 3.53
CA ALA A 389 -15.35 25.42 3.10
C ALA A 389 -16.42 25.27 2.01
N LEU A 390 -16.13 24.44 0.97
CA LEU A 390 -17.05 24.20 -0.15
C LEU A 390 -18.39 23.59 0.30
N LEU A 391 -18.34 22.65 1.24
CA LEU A 391 -19.53 21.91 1.67
C LEU A 391 -20.39 22.71 2.68
N GLU A 392 -19.76 23.48 3.56
CA GLU A 392 -20.45 24.21 4.62
C GLU A 392 -20.97 25.60 4.17
N ASP A 393 -20.35 26.23 3.19
CA ASP A 393 -20.71 27.58 2.76
C ASP A 393 -22.10 27.62 2.10
N ASN A 394 -22.81 28.71 2.32
CA ASN A 394 -24.11 29.01 1.71
C ASN A 394 -25.09 27.79 1.70
N ALA A 395 -25.26 27.17 2.86
CA ALA A 395 -26.15 26.01 3.02
C ALA A 395 -27.58 26.30 2.56
N PRO A 396 -28.18 25.49 1.68
CA PRO A 396 -29.55 25.66 1.20
C PRO A 396 -30.53 25.67 2.38
N TYR A 397 -31.53 26.55 2.32
CA TYR A 397 -32.56 26.73 3.36
C TYR A 397 -32.00 27.08 4.75
N GLN A 398 -30.77 27.59 4.86
CA GLN A 398 -30.07 27.83 6.12
C GLN A 398 -29.98 26.55 6.99
N ALA A 399 -29.97 25.39 6.38
CA ALA A 399 -29.74 24.13 7.09
C ALA A 399 -28.37 24.13 7.78
N ARG A 400 -28.27 23.43 8.89
CA ARG A 400 -26.96 23.22 9.52
C ARG A 400 -26.18 22.17 8.75
N VAL A 401 -25.15 22.61 8.05
CA VAL A 401 -24.21 21.72 7.35
C VAL A 401 -22.89 21.77 8.07
N THR A 402 -22.34 20.59 8.40
CA THR A 402 -21.02 20.43 9.02
C THR A 402 -20.23 19.36 8.31
N PHE A 403 -18.94 19.64 8.12
CA PHE A 403 -17.98 18.62 7.64
C PHE A 403 -16.87 18.47 8.68
N GLU A 404 -16.76 17.28 9.25
CA GLU A 404 -15.73 16.91 10.20
C GLU A 404 -14.69 16.04 9.49
N GLY A 405 -13.50 16.61 9.23
CA GLY A 405 -12.38 15.89 8.61
C GLY A 405 -11.82 14.85 9.57
N GLU A 406 -11.65 13.62 9.11
CA GLU A 406 -11.10 12.51 9.90
C GLU A 406 -9.67 12.14 9.50
N GLY A 407 -9.29 12.37 8.25
CA GLY A 407 -7.96 12.00 7.76
C GLY A 407 -7.58 12.73 6.48
N ALA A 408 -6.26 12.98 6.35
CA ALA A 408 -5.63 13.53 5.16
C ALA A 408 -4.25 12.91 5.00
N ALA A 409 -3.99 12.29 3.86
CA ALA A 409 -2.67 11.77 3.50
C ALA A 409 -2.37 12.14 2.04
N SER A 410 -1.32 12.94 1.83
CA SER A 410 -0.88 13.30 0.47
C SER A 410 -0.33 12.08 -0.26
N GLY A 411 -0.56 12.05 -1.56
CA GLY A 411 -0.06 10.99 -2.42
C GLY A 411 1.46 11.08 -2.61
N TRP A 412 1.95 10.23 -3.50
CA TRP A 412 3.35 10.17 -3.85
C TRP A 412 3.53 10.00 -5.36
N ASN A 413 4.50 10.67 -5.93
CA ASN A 413 4.99 10.48 -7.28
C ASN A 413 6.47 10.13 -7.21
N ALA A 414 6.85 8.98 -7.73
CA ALA A 414 8.23 8.50 -7.71
C ALA A 414 9.18 9.50 -8.38
N PRO A 415 10.41 9.65 -7.88
CA PRO A 415 11.45 10.39 -8.58
C PRO A 415 11.76 9.72 -9.93
N THR A 416 12.39 10.48 -10.83
CA THR A 416 12.88 9.93 -12.09
C THR A 416 13.83 8.76 -11.83
N THR A 417 13.62 7.66 -12.50
CA THR A 417 14.42 6.44 -12.34
C THR A 417 15.83 6.67 -12.87
N ALA A 418 16.85 6.42 -12.05
CA ALA A 418 18.24 6.49 -12.48
C ALA A 418 18.57 5.38 -13.49
N PRO A 419 19.44 5.61 -14.49
CA PRO A 419 19.73 4.62 -15.54
C PRO A 419 20.20 3.26 -15.02
N TRP A 420 21.02 3.25 -13.95
CA TRP A 420 21.48 2.00 -13.33
C TRP A 420 20.33 1.20 -12.73
N PHE A 421 19.40 1.91 -12.10
CA PHE A 421 18.26 1.29 -11.42
C PHE A 421 17.23 0.76 -12.42
N GLU A 422 16.95 1.54 -13.47
CA GLU A 422 16.10 1.10 -14.57
C GLU A 422 16.66 -0.19 -15.21
N GLN A 423 17.96 -0.21 -15.54
CA GLN A 423 18.61 -1.37 -16.12
C GLN A 423 18.57 -2.57 -15.15
N ALA A 424 18.82 -2.34 -13.84
CA ALA A 424 18.76 -3.40 -12.84
C ALA A 424 17.37 -4.03 -12.73
N LEU A 425 16.30 -3.24 -12.78
CA LEU A 425 14.92 -3.72 -12.76
C LEU A 425 14.58 -4.53 -14.02
N GLN A 426 14.99 -4.05 -15.21
CA GLN A 426 14.75 -4.76 -16.47
C GLN A 426 15.50 -6.11 -16.49
N ASP A 427 16.79 -6.11 -16.13
CA ASP A 427 17.62 -7.33 -16.08
C ASP A 427 17.05 -8.36 -15.10
N ALA A 428 16.63 -7.89 -13.90
CA ALA A 428 16.09 -8.78 -12.88
C ALA A 428 14.70 -9.33 -13.26
N SER A 429 13.83 -8.51 -13.84
CA SER A 429 12.54 -8.95 -14.35
C SER A 429 12.71 -9.98 -15.47
N GLN A 430 13.59 -9.71 -16.41
CA GLN A 430 13.88 -10.66 -17.48
C GLN A 430 14.44 -12.00 -16.95
N ALA A 431 15.29 -11.94 -15.93
CA ALA A 431 15.92 -13.14 -15.37
C ALA A 431 14.94 -14.02 -14.58
N HIS A 432 14.06 -13.40 -13.76
CA HIS A 432 13.19 -14.13 -12.82
C HIS A 432 11.76 -14.31 -13.31
N PHE A 433 11.30 -13.46 -14.24
CA PHE A 433 9.94 -13.51 -14.79
C PHE A 433 9.92 -13.81 -16.29
N GLY A 434 11.04 -13.72 -17.00
CA GLY A 434 11.13 -13.98 -18.44
C GLY A 434 10.61 -12.83 -19.31
N THR A 435 10.28 -11.69 -18.72
CA THR A 435 9.79 -10.49 -19.42
C THR A 435 10.28 -9.21 -18.73
N GLY A 436 10.11 -8.05 -19.38
CA GLY A 436 10.53 -6.77 -18.83
C GLY A 436 9.70 -6.32 -17.62
N CYS A 437 10.27 -5.42 -16.83
CA CYS A 437 9.58 -4.80 -15.71
C CYS A 437 8.46 -3.87 -16.21
N GLY A 438 7.25 -4.08 -15.69
CA GLY A 438 6.14 -3.15 -15.88
C GLY A 438 6.14 -2.04 -14.84
N THR A 439 5.49 -0.91 -15.17
CA THR A 439 5.29 0.19 -14.23
C THR A 439 3.81 0.41 -14.00
N ILE A 440 3.40 0.76 -12.78
CA ILE A 440 2.00 0.99 -12.47
C ILE A 440 1.83 2.07 -11.39
N GLY A 441 0.86 2.96 -11.57
CA GLY A 441 0.33 3.77 -10.46
C GLY A 441 -0.65 2.95 -9.64
N GLN A 442 -0.73 3.21 -8.33
CA GLN A 442 -1.70 2.60 -7.45
C GLN A 442 -2.77 3.58 -6.99
N GLY A 443 -3.98 3.06 -6.80
CA GLY A 443 -5.12 3.84 -6.32
C GLY A 443 -5.13 4.04 -4.81
N GLY A 444 -4.34 3.25 -4.08
CA GLY A 444 -4.16 3.33 -2.64
C GLY A 444 -3.19 4.44 -2.21
N THR A 445 -3.10 4.65 -0.91
CA THR A 445 -2.22 5.65 -0.30
C THR A 445 -1.33 4.92 0.69
N ILE A 446 -0.02 5.06 0.54
CA ILE A 446 1.00 4.59 1.48
C ILE A 446 1.70 5.86 1.98
N PRO A 447 1.32 6.40 3.17
CA PRO A 447 1.84 7.69 3.67
C PRO A 447 3.35 7.71 3.79
N LEU A 448 3.94 6.58 4.15
CA LEU A 448 5.37 6.36 4.27
C LEU A 448 6.15 6.79 3.02
N MET A 449 5.67 6.46 1.82
CA MET A 449 6.44 6.75 0.60
C MET A 449 6.67 8.24 0.39
N ASN A 450 5.67 9.07 0.68
CA ASN A 450 5.81 10.53 0.65
C ASN A 450 6.80 11.01 1.73
N MET A 451 6.77 10.41 2.91
CA MET A 451 7.66 10.71 4.03
C MET A 451 9.12 10.34 3.70
N LEU A 452 9.36 9.14 3.21
CA LEU A 452 10.70 8.68 2.83
C LEU A 452 11.28 9.47 1.64
N SER A 453 10.47 9.77 0.64
CA SER A 453 10.90 10.61 -0.49
C SER A 453 11.31 12.02 -0.07
N LYS A 454 10.62 12.61 0.91
CA LYS A 454 11.02 13.91 1.48
C LYS A 454 12.25 13.79 2.38
N GLY A 455 12.39 12.70 3.11
CA GLY A 455 13.53 12.44 3.99
C GLY A 455 14.82 12.08 3.26
N PHE A 456 14.68 11.44 2.09
CA PHE A 456 15.77 10.95 1.24
C PHE A 456 15.53 11.31 -0.23
N PRO A 457 15.60 12.60 -0.61
CA PRO A 457 15.15 13.09 -1.92
C PRO A 457 16.00 12.60 -3.09
N THR A 458 17.19 12.08 -2.85
CA THR A 458 18.10 11.52 -3.85
C THR A 458 18.00 10.01 -4.01
N ALA A 459 17.29 9.34 -3.09
CA ALA A 459 17.16 7.89 -3.10
C ALA A 459 16.28 7.41 -4.27
N GLN A 460 16.67 6.30 -4.87
CA GLN A 460 15.78 5.54 -5.76
C GLN A 460 14.77 4.74 -4.94
N MET A 461 13.57 4.54 -5.48
CA MET A 461 12.45 3.94 -4.76
C MET A 461 12.00 2.68 -5.48
N MET A 462 12.39 1.50 -4.99
CA MET A 462 11.89 0.21 -5.44
C MET A 462 10.62 -0.13 -4.65
N VAL A 463 9.49 0.41 -5.10
CA VAL A 463 8.19 0.13 -4.51
C VAL A 463 7.53 -0.97 -5.34
N CYS A 464 7.55 -2.16 -4.80
CA CYS A 464 7.02 -3.37 -5.42
C CYS A 464 6.15 -4.11 -4.39
N GLY A 465 5.47 -5.17 -4.79
CA GLY A 465 4.74 -5.99 -3.83
C GLY A 465 3.98 -7.11 -4.49
N VAL A 466 3.31 -7.89 -3.67
CA VAL A 466 2.65 -9.15 -4.05
C VAL A 466 1.13 -9.03 -4.20
N LEU A 467 0.58 -7.83 -3.98
CA LEU A 467 -0.86 -7.58 -4.04
C LEU A 467 -1.34 -7.52 -5.50
N GLY A 468 -1.31 -8.66 -6.16
CA GLY A 468 -1.75 -8.83 -7.54
C GLY A 468 -3.25 -9.11 -7.67
N PRO A 469 -3.70 -9.50 -8.87
CA PRO A 469 -5.11 -9.78 -9.13
C PRO A 469 -5.71 -10.80 -8.14
N LYS A 470 -6.82 -10.43 -7.51
CA LYS A 470 -7.59 -11.24 -6.55
C LYS A 470 -6.88 -11.52 -5.21
N SER A 471 -5.71 -10.93 -4.93
CA SER A 471 -5.05 -11.07 -3.61
C SER A 471 -5.93 -10.54 -2.48
N ASN A 472 -6.76 -9.55 -2.76
CA ASN A 472 -7.80 -9.03 -1.89
C ASN A 472 -7.31 -8.54 -0.51
N ALA A 473 -6.16 -7.86 -0.48
CA ALA A 473 -5.70 -7.17 0.71
C ALA A 473 -6.83 -6.34 1.34
N HIS A 474 -6.90 -6.28 2.67
CA HIS A 474 -7.96 -5.69 3.49
C HIS A 474 -9.34 -6.38 3.38
N GLY A 475 -9.58 -7.21 2.37
CA GLY A 475 -10.82 -7.96 2.18
C GLY A 475 -10.77 -9.40 2.71
N PRO A 476 -11.85 -10.18 2.58
CA PRO A 476 -11.83 -11.60 2.87
C PRO A 476 -11.08 -12.38 1.78
N ASN A 477 -10.57 -13.57 2.16
CA ASN A 477 -9.81 -14.46 1.28
C ASN A 477 -8.50 -13.86 0.76
N GLU A 478 -7.88 -12.98 1.53
CA GLU A 478 -6.54 -12.49 1.25
C GLU A 478 -5.57 -13.66 1.07
N PHE A 479 -4.69 -13.56 0.06
CA PHE A 479 -3.65 -14.56 -0.15
C PHE A 479 -2.33 -13.95 -0.63
N LEU A 480 -1.26 -14.62 -0.25
CA LEU A 480 0.08 -14.45 -0.81
C LEU A 480 0.32 -15.47 -1.94
N HIS A 481 0.65 -14.99 -3.15
CA HIS A 481 1.05 -15.85 -4.26
C HIS A 481 2.51 -16.29 -4.07
N LEU A 482 2.74 -17.55 -3.68
CA LEU A 482 4.05 -18.02 -3.22
C LEU A 482 5.14 -17.93 -4.29
N ASP A 483 4.88 -18.39 -5.51
CA ASP A 483 5.85 -18.34 -6.60
C ASP A 483 6.23 -16.89 -6.96
N TYR A 484 5.24 -15.98 -7.02
CA TYR A 484 5.50 -14.56 -7.30
C TYR A 484 6.36 -13.93 -6.20
N ALA A 485 6.06 -14.22 -4.93
CA ALA A 485 6.83 -13.69 -3.79
C ALA A 485 8.29 -14.20 -3.79
N GLN A 486 8.52 -15.44 -4.20
CA GLN A 486 9.87 -16.01 -4.37
C GLN A 486 10.64 -15.30 -5.50
N ARG A 487 10.02 -15.12 -6.65
CA ARG A 487 10.62 -14.37 -7.77
C ARG A 487 10.90 -12.92 -7.42
N LEU A 488 9.99 -12.26 -6.71
CA LEU A 488 10.19 -10.90 -6.22
C LEU A 488 11.37 -10.84 -5.24
N THR A 489 11.50 -11.81 -4.33
CA THR A 489 12.63 -11.91 -3.39
C THR A 489 13.97 -12.04 -4.13
N ALA A 490 14.05 -12.88 -5.17
CA ALA A 490 15.24 -13.02 -5.99
C ALA A 490 15.55 -11.73 -6.78
N THR A 491 14.52 -11.06 -7.29
CA THR A 491 14.63 -9.74 -7.94
C THR A 491 15.23 -8.69 -7.00
N VAL A 492 14.76 -8.61 -5.76
CA VAL A 492 15.31 -7.69 -4.74
C VAL A 492 16.80 -7.92 -4.54
N ALA A 493 17.22 -9.18 -4.41
CA ALA A 493 18.64 -9.52 -4.28
C ALA A 493 19.45 -9.06 -5.50
N GLN A 494 18.98 -9.33 -6.70
CA GLN A 494 19.66 -8.93 -7.94
C GLN A 494 19.78 -7.41 -8.09
N VAL A 495 18.74 -6.64 -7.75
CA VAL A 495 18.75 -5.18 -7.80
C VAL A 495 19.74 -4.61 -6.78
N MET A 496 19.77 -5.12 -5.55
CA MET A 496 20.73 -4.68 -4.53
C MET A 496 22.20 -4.87 -4.98
N ALA A 497 22.49 -5.95 -5.70
CA ALA A 497 23.83 -6.23 -6.23
C ALA A 497 24.26 -5.26 -7.34
N ARG A 498 23.36 -4.48 -7.90
CA ARG A 498 23.61 -3.51 -8.98
C ARG A 498 23.75 -2.07 -8.50
N MET A 499 23.53 -1.82 -7.21
CA MET A 499 23.70 -0.48 -6.64
C MET A 499 25.17 -0.05 -6.74
N PRO A 500 25.47 1.15 -7.30
CA PRO A 500 26.82 1.61 -7.59
C PRO A 500 27.66 1.96 -6.35
#